data_4aca8073773a22543d64b056e76b1901
#
_entry.id   4aca8073773a22543d64b056e76b1901
#
_cell.length_a   1.000
_cell.length_b   1.000
_cell.length_c   1.000
_cell.angle_alpha   90.00
_cell.angle_beta   90.00
_cell.angle_gamma   90.00
#
_symmetry.space_group_name_H-M   'P 1'
#
loop_
_entity.id
_entity.type
_entity.pdbx_description
1 polymer ?
#
loop_
_entity_poly.entity_id
_entity_poly.type
_entity_poly.pdbx_seq_one_letter_code
_entity_poly.pdbx_strand_id
1 'polypeptide(L)'
;WQHAGVTITDPASTWIDIQVQLAPDVEIKPGTQLLGATVVETGAVIGPDTTLLDTEVGEGAVIKRTDATLSVIGAGASVGPFSYLRPGTYLEASGKIGTFVETKNARIGKGSKVPHLSYVGDATIGEESNIGAGTIFANYDGVTKSHTTVGSHVRTGSHNTFVAPISIGDGAYSGAGAVIRKDVPAGALAINVAPQRNMDGWVQANRPGTAAAKAADEAK
;
A
#
# COMPACT_ATOMS: atom_id res chain seq x y z
N TRP A 1 -17.37 -1.88 26.61
CA TRP A 1 -16.23 -1.08 26.14
C TRP A 1 -16.41 0.41 26.44
N GLN A 2 -17.57 1.01 26.19
CA GLN A 2 -17.82 2.44 26.49
C GLN A 2 -17.52 2.80 27.94
N HIS A 3 -17.89 1.93 28.90
CA HIS A 3 -17.55 2.13 30.31
C HIS A 3 -16.05 1.99 30.64
N ALA A 4 -15.31 1.36 29.74
CA ALA A 4 -13.86 1.20 29.82
C ALA A 4 -13.08 2.32 29.11
N GLY A 5 -13.76 3.39 28.68
CA GLY A 5 -13.13 4.54 28.02
C GLY A 5 -13.01 4.46 26.51
N VAL A 6 -13.69 3.51 25.85
CA VAL A 6 -13.72 3.40 24.38
C VAL A 6 -14.86 4.25 23.82
N THR A 7 -14.59 5.07 22.82
CA THR A 7 -15.61 5.83 22.08
C THR A 7 -16.15 4.99 20.93
N ILE A 8 -17.44 4.64 20.94
CA ILE A 8 -18.12 3.96 19.86
C ILE A 8 -19.17 4.91 19.30
N THR A 9 -18.93 5.43 18.08
CA THR A 9 -19.76 6.49 17.48
C THR A 9 -21.16 5.97 17.13
N ASP A 10 -21.26 4.74 16.65
CA ASP A 10 -22.52 4.08 16.32
C ASP A 10 -22.50 2.62 16.80
N PRO A 11 -22.99 2.34 18.03
CA PRO A 11 -23.03 0.97 18.54
C PRO A 11 -23.89 0.01 17.71
N ALA A 12 -24.90 0.52 16.99
CA ALA A 12 -25.80 -0.32 16.21
C ALA A 12 -25.17 -0.92 14.94
N SER A 13 -24.11 -0.27 14.43
CA SER A 13 -23.36 -0.75 13.26
C SER A 13 -21.95 -1.23 13.61
N THR A 14 -21.65 -1.42 14.88
CA THR A 14 -20.34 -1.86 15.36
C THR A 14 -20.40 -3.31 15.84
N TRP A 15 -19.47 -4.16 15.37
CA TRP A 15 -19.34 -5.55 15.76
C TRP A 15 -18.03 -5.79 16.48
N ILE A 16 -18.07 -6.39 17.66
CA ILE A 16 -16.86 -6.66 18.47
C ILE A 16 -16.99 -8.06 19.08
N ASP A 17 -16.08 -8.95 18.68
CA ASP A 17 -16.01 -10.30 19.21
C ASP A 17 -15.55 -10.31 20.68
N ILE A 18 -15.89 -11.36 21.40
CA ILE A 18 -15.62 -11.48 22.83
C ILE A 18 -14.12 -11.51 23.19
N GLN A 19 -13.27 -11.96 22.26
CA GLN A 19 -11.83 -12.07 22.45
C GLN A 19 -11.07 -10.78 22.14
N VAL A 20 -11.73 -9.79 21.53
CA VAL A 20 -11.12 -8.49 21.19
C VAL A 20 -10.68 -7.76 22.46
N GLN A 21 -9.55 -7.09 22.40
CA GLN A 21 -9.03 -6.26 23.47
C GLN A 21 -8.89 -4.82 22.98
N LEU A 22 -9.47 -3.87 23.71
CA LEU A 22 -9.43 -2.44 23.39
C LEU A 22 -8.87 -1.68 24.59
N ALA A 23 -7.85 -0.87 24.36
CA ALA A 23 -7.33 0.06 25.34
C ALA A 23 -8.29 1.27 25.50
N PRO A 24 -8.19 2.04 26.58
CA PRO A 24 -8.89 3.32 26.72
C PRO A 24 -8.53 4.28 25.57
N ASP A 25 -9.43 5.26 25.33
CA ASP A 25 -9.27 6.30 24.30
C ASP A 25 -9.23 5.78 22.84
N VAL A 26 -9.56 4.52 22.60
CA VAL A 26 -9.82 4.01 21.24
C VAL A 26 -11.12 4.59 20.72
N GLU A 27 -11.12 5.06 19.47
CA GLU A 27 -12.32 5.55 18.77
C GLU A 27 -12.74 4.60 17.64
N ILE A 28 -13.98 4.10 17.70
CA ILE A 28 -14.56 3.21 16.70
C ILE A 28 -15.66 3.95 15.93
N LYS A 29 -15.47 4.06 14.61
CA LYS A 29 -16.40 4.70 13.67
C LYS A 29 -17.47 3.71 13.18
N PRO A 30 -18.58 4.19 12.58
CA PRO A 30 -19.66 3.33 12.09
C PRO A 30 -19.20 2.26 11.08
N GLY A 31 -19.91 1.12 11.07
CA GLY A 31 -19.64 0.02 10.12
C GLY A 31 -18.35 -0.76 10.40
N THR A 32 -17.81 -0.65 11.62
CA THR A 32 -16.56 -1.33 11.99
C THR A 32 -16.85 -2.71 12.57
N GLN A 33 -16.06 -3.70 12.16
CA GLN A 33 -16.07 -5.05 12.70
C GLN A 33 -14.68 -5.40 13.26
N LEU A 34 -14.61 -5.71 14.54
CA LEU A 34 -13.41 -6.17 15.23
C LEU A 34 -13.63 -7.64 15.63
N LEU A 35 -12.90 -8.53 14.99
CA LEU A 35 -13.17 -9.97 15.01
C LEU A 35 -11.98 -10.75 15.55
N GLY A 36 -12.28 -11.96 16.05
CA GLY A 36 -11.27 -12.86 16.59
C GLY A 36 -10.54 -12.26 17.78
N ALA A 37 -9.22 -12.46 17.83
CA ALA A 37 -8.34 -11.97 18.89
C ALA A 37 -7.70 -10.59 18.56
N THR A 38 -8.42 -9.71 17.87
CA THR A 38 -7.93 -8.36 17.53
C THR A 38 -7.63 -7.54 18.77
N VAL A 39 -6.47 -6.87 18.78
CA VAL A 39 -6.00 -6.01 19.86
C VAL A 39 -5.82 -4.58 19.32
N VAL A 40 -6.36 -3.59 20.03
CA VAL A 40 -6.26 -2.17 19.65
C VAL A 40 -5.75 -1.34 20.81
N GLU A 41 -4.61 -0.71 20.61
CA GLU A 41 -3.95 0.13 21.61
C GLU A 41 -4.55 1.54 21.68
N THR A 42 -4.19 2.26 22.74
CA THR A 42 -4.74 3.57 23.10
C THR A 42 -4.64 4.60 21.97
N GLY A 43 -5.64 5.45 21.87
CA GLY A 43 -5.69 6.56 20.90
C GLY A 43 -5.85 6.15 19.44
N ALA A 44 -5.97 4.86 19.13
CA ALA A 44 -6.20 4.41 17.79
C ALA A 44 -7.61 4.75 17.30
N VAL A 45 -7.75 5.07 16.00
CA VAL A 45 -9.02 5.40 15.35
C VAL A 45 -9.33 4.39 14.27
N ILE A 46 -10.40 3.61 14.45
CA ILE A 46 -10.78 2.52 13.55
C ILE A 46 -12.09 2.83 12.83
N GLY A 47 -12.08 2.72 11.51
CA GLY A 47 -13.26 2.92 10.68
C GLY A 47 -13.32 4.30 10.01
N PRO A 48 -14.44 4.62 9.30
CA PRO A 48 -15.62 3.77 9.15
C PRO A 48 -15.39 2.58 8.22
N ASP A 49 -16.37 1.66 8.15
CA ASP A 49 -16.41 0.56 7.19
C ASP A 49 -15.11 -0.25 7.14
N THR A 50 -14.67 -0.74 8.31
CA THR A 50 -13.38 -1.42 8.50
C THR A 50 -13.60 -2.77 9.17
N THR A 51 -12.98 -3.81 8.63
CA THR A 51 -12.97 -5.15 9.21
C THR A 51 -11.56 -5.54 9.61
N LEU A 52 -11.36 -5.87 10.88
CA LEU A 52 -10.09 -6.37 11.41
C LEU A 52 -10.32 -7.75 12.03
N LEU A 53 -9.63 -8.76 11.52
CA LEU A 53 -9.66 -10.14 12.04
C LEU A 53 -8.26 -10.53 12.54
N ASP A 54 -8.15 -10.91 13.80
CA ASP A 54 -6.87 -11.33 14.40
C ASP A 54 -5.73 -10.34 14.11
N THR A 55 -6.00 -9.05 14.28
CA THR A 55 -5.10 -7.96 13.87
C THR A 55 -4.66 -7.15 15.09
N GLU A 56 -3.37 -6.85 15.17
CA GLU A 56 -2.80 -5.98 16.20
C GLU A 56 -2.68 -4.54 15.67
N VAL A 57 -3.21 -3.59 16.44
CA VAL A 57 -3.20 -2.17 16.10
C VAL A 57 -2.51 -1.37 17.19
N GLY A 58 -1.40 -0.73 16.87
CA GLY A 58 -0.58 0.07 17.77
C GLY A 58 -1.18 1.43 18.11
N GLU A 59 -0.62 2.03 19.14
CA GLU A 59 -1.01 3.33 19.69
C GLU A 59 -1.16 4.41 18.61
N GLY A 60 -2.27 5.15 18.63
CA GLY A 60 -2.52 6.28 17.75
C GLY A 60 -2.62 5.95 16.26
N ALA A 61 -2.70 4.67 15.88
CA ALA A 61 -2.87 4.27 14.48
C ALA A 61 -4.24 4.68 13.94
N VAL A 62 -4.32 4.99 12.64
CA VAL A 62 -5.56 5.40 11.98
C VAL A 62 -5.87 4.46 10.81
N ILE A 63 -6.99 3.75 10.88
CA ILE A 63 -7.41 2.77 9.87
C ILE A 63 -8.78 3.13 9.33
N LYS A 64 -8.91 3.23 8.00
CA LYS A 64 -10.16 3.64 7.34
C LYS A 64 -10.52 2.70 6.20
N ARG A 65 -11.80 2.27 6.10
CA ARG A 65 -12.32 1.48 4.98
C ARG A 65 -11.35 0.40 4.52
N THR A 66 -10.95 -0.44 5.44
CA THR A 66 -9.87 -1.42 5.24
C THR A 66 -10.36 -2.80 5.67
N ASP A 67 -9.94 -3.82 4.95
CA ASP A 67 -10.02 -5.21 5.38
C ASP A 67 -8.61 -5.68 5.76
N ALA A 68 -8.44 -6.19 6.98
CA ALA A 68 -7.16 -6.69 7.46
C ALA A 68 -7.33 -8.00 8.22
N THR A 69 -6.50 -8.99 7.90
CA THR A 69 -6.50 -10.30 8.54
C THR A 69 -5.07 -10.68 8.95
N LEU A 70 -4.90 -11.18 10.18
CA LEU A 70 -3.61 -11.68 10.70
C LEU A 70 -2.46 -10.70 10.37
N SER A 71 -2.66 -9.42 10.73
CA SER A 71 -1.79 -8.31 10.40
C SER A 71 -1.34 -7.55 11.64
N VAL A 72 -0.20 -6.87 11.55
CA VAL A 72 0.29 -5.96 12.59
C VAL A 72 0.41 -4.56 12.00
N ILE A 73 -0.24 -3.59 12.63
CA ILE A 73 -0.24 -2.17 12.25
C ILE A 73 0.38 -1.37 13.39
N GLY A 74 1.59 -0.88 13.20
CA GLY A 74 2.39 -0.23 14.24
C GLY A 74 1.87 1.12 14.70
N ALA A 75 2.46 1.62 15.77
CA ALA A 75 2.06 2.88 16.38
C ALA A 75 2.15 4.06 15.41
N GLY A 76 1.13 4.93 15.41
CA GLY A 76 1.03 6.11 14.54
C GLY A 76 0.97 5.80 13.04
N ALA A 77 0.80 4.54 12.67
CA ALA A 77 0.67 4.15 11.27
C ALA A 77 -0.70 4.54 10.69
N SER A 78 -0.79 4.67 9.37
CA SER A 78 -2.05 4.98 8.70
C SER A 78 -2.36 3.97 7.59
N VAL A 79 -3.61 3.46 7.55
CA VAL A 79 -4.06 2.48 6.57
C VAL A 79 -5.36 2.93 5.91
N GLY A 80 -5.43 2.77 4.60
CA GLY A 80 -6.62 3.01 3.81
C GLY A 80 -6.74 4.42 3.22
N PRO A 81 -7.91 4.78 2.66
CA PRO A 81 -9.07 3.91 2.52
C PRO A 81 -8.93 2.87 1.40
N PHE A 82 -9.80 1.84 1.43
CA PHE A 82 -9.86 0.77 0.41
C PHE A 82 -8.57 -0.01 0.27
N SER A 83 -7.98 -0.39 1.39
CA SER A 83 -6.79 -1.24 1.45
C SER A 83 -7.18 -2.66 1.85
N TYR A 84 -6.42 -3.66 1.36
CA TYR A 84 -6.58 -5.05 1.74
C TYR A 84 -5.26 -5.61 2.28
N LEU A 85 -5.21 -5.86 3.60
CA LEU A 85 -4.06 -6.41 4.28
C LEU A 85 -4.31 -7.90 4.52
N ARG A 86 -3.64 -8.73 3.74
CA ARG A 86 -3.69 -10.19 3.87
C ARG A 86 -2.72 -10.70 4.93
N PRO A 87 -2.88 -11.96 5.37
CA PRO A 87 -2.04 -12.55 6.40
C PRO A 87 -0.54 -12.35 6.19
N GLY A 88 0.15 -12.07 7.30
CA GLY A 88 1.58 -11.81 7.31
C GLY A 88 1.99 -10.38 6.92
N THR A 89 1.03 -9.46 6.88
CA THR A 89 1.35 -8.02 6.72
C THR A 89 1.82 -7.44 8.05
N TYR A 90 2.99 -6.80 8.03
CA TYR A 90 3.56 -6.09 9.15
C TYR A 90 3.94 -4.66 8.73
N LEU A 91 3.18 -3.69 9.17
CA LEU A 91 3.44 -2.26 8.96
C LEU A 91 4.03 -1.67 10.25
N GLU A 92 5.26 -1.22 10.20
CA GLU A 92 5.94 -0.64 11.36
C GLU A 92 5.44 0.77 11.69
N ALA A 93 5.92 1.31 12.79
CA ALA A 93 5.50 2.60 13.33
C ALA A 93 5.58 3.73 12.28
N SER A 94 4.59 4.62 12.28
CA SER A 94 4.48 5.76 11.35
C SER A 94 4.47 5.38 9.87
N GLY A 95 4.35 4.10 9.55
CA GLY A 95 4.24 3.61 8.18
C GLY A 95 2.89 3.94 7.55
N LYS A 96 2.82 3.86 6.23
CA LYS A 96 1.57 4.15 5.49
C LYS A 96 1.28 3.09 4.42
N ILE A 97 0.08 2.52 4.48
CA ILE A 97 -0.54 1.78 3.38
C ILE A 97 -1.74 2.60 2.93
N GLY A 98 -1.74 3.06 1.67
CA GLY A 98 -2.78 3.97 1.18
C GLY A 98 -3.80 3.31 0.27
N THR A 99 -4.51 4.15 -0.48
CA THR A 99 -5.70 3.78 -1.24
C THR A 99 -5.43 2.72 -2.32
N PHE A 100 -6.27 1.69 -2.36
CA PHE A 100 -6.23 0.58 -3.31
C PHE A 100 -4.89 -0.16 -3.28
N VAL A 101 -4.36 -0.38 -2.10
CA VAL A 101 -3.15 -1.17 -1.89
C VAL A 101 -3.52 -2.52 -1.30
N GLU A 102 -3.01 -3.58 -1.91
CA GLU A 102 -3.07 -4.94 -1.37
C GLU A 102 -1.68 -5.36 -0.89
N THR A 103 -1.63 -5.97 0.30
CA THR A 103 -0.40 -6.52 0.88
C THR A 103 -0.58 -7.97 1.29
N LYS A 104 0.48 -8.78 1.23
CA LYS A 104 0.49 -10.18 1.66
C LYS A 104 1.91 -10.59 2.05
N ASN A 105 2.09 -11.17 3.23
CA ASN A 105 3.41 -11.61 3.68
C ASN A 105 4.47 -10.52 3.39
N ALA A 106 4.19 -9.31 3.89
CA ALA A 106 4.95 -8.10 3.58
C ALA A 106 5.35 -7.37 4.87
N ARG A 107 6.63 -7.08 5.02
CA ARG A 107 7.13 -6.23 6.10
C ARG A 107 7.45 -4.84 5.54
N ILE A 108 6.84 -3.81 6.08
CA ILE A 108 7.01 -2.41 5.67
C ILE A 108 7.59 -1.66 6.86
N GLY A 109 8.84 -1.22 6.73
CA GLY A 109 9.63 -0.60 7.78
C GLY A 109 9.10 0.76 8.24
N LYS A 110 9.62 1.19 9.37
CA LYS A 110 9.23 2.44 10.04
C LYS A 110 9.25 3.63 9.08
N GLY A 111 8.19 4.43 9.08
CA GLY A 111 8.06 5.63 8.25
C GLY A 111 7.92 5.37 6.76
N SER A 112 7.99 4.11 6.31
CA SER A 112 7.87 3.76 4.89
C SER A 112 6.44 3.83 4.39
N LYS A 113 6.28 4.14 3.09
CA LYS A 113 4.99 4.43 2.49
C LYS A 113 4.77 3.62 1.21
N VAL A 114 3.60 2.98 1.13
CA VAL A 114 3.02 2.38 -0.07
C VAL A 114 1.68 3.07 -0.31
N PRO A 115 1.68 4.27 -0.90
CA PRO A 115 0.53 5.17 -0.78
C PRO A 115 -0.63 4.90 -1.75
N HIS A 116 -0.41 4.24 -2.91
CA HIS A 116 -1.42 4.18 -3.97
C HIS A 116 -1.32 2.96 -4.88
N LEU A 117 -2.47 2.32 -5.17
CA LEU A 117 -2.69 1.43 -6.33
C LEU A 117 -1.63 0.34 -6.49
N SER A 118 -1.14 -0.26 -5.42
CA SER A 118 0.02 -1.15 -5.47
C SER A 118 -0.29 -2.53 -4.92
N TYR A 119 0.42 -3.54 -5.41
CA TYR A 119 0.46 -4.87 -4.83
C TYR A 119 1.84 -5.14 -4.23
N VAL A 120 1.89 -5.46 -2.94
CA VAL A 120 3.12 -5.80 -2.21
C VAL A 120 2.98 -7.21 -1.64
N GLY A 121 3.52 -8.18 -2.33
CA GLY A 121 3.49 -9.59 -1.94
C GLY A 121 4.87 -10.17 -1.73
N ASP A 122 5.05 -10.95 -0.66
CA ASP A 122 6.32 -11.61 -0.31
C ASP A 122 7.51 -10.64 -0.39
N ALA A 123 7.46 -9.58 0.42
CA ALA A 123 8.42 -8.48 0.34
C ALA A 123 8.84 -7.92 1.69
N THR A 124 10.06 -7.39 1.76
CA THR A 124 10.54 -6.58 2.87
C THR A 124 10.95 -5.21 2.34
N ILE A 125 10.43 -4.15 2.95
CA ILE A 125 10.74 -2.75 2.65
C ILE A 125 11.37 -2.15 3.90
N GLY A 126 12.58 -1.61 3.78
CA GLY A 126 13.31 -0.94 4.86
C GLY A 126 12.62 0.36 5.31
N GLU A 127 13.28 1.10 6.18
CA GLU A 127 12.73 2.32 6.79
C GLU A 127 12.72 3.50 5.81
N GLU A 128 11.81 4.47 6.05
CA GLU A 128 11.76 5.76 5.36
C GLU A 128 11.75 5.66 3.82
N SER A 129 11.29 4.52 3.27
CA SER A 129 11.18 4.31 1.82
C SER A 129 9.82 4.72 1.31
N ASN A 130 9.75 5.14 0.04
CA ASN A 130 8.49 5.51 -0.62
C ASN A 130 8.32 4.75 -1.92
N ILE A 131 7.32 3.91 -1.98
CA ILE A 131 6.96 3.12 -3.15
C ILE A 131 6.02 3.96 -4.04
N GLY A 132 6.41 4.17 -5.29
CA GLY A 132 5.61 4.93 -6.25
C GLY A 132 4.27 4.27 -6.57
N ALA A 133 3.30 5.08 -6.96
CA ALA A 133 1.94 4.62 -7.27
C ALA A 133 1.94 3.56 -8.39
N GLY A 134 1.07 2.55 -8.26
CA GLY A 134 0.93 1.50 -9.27
C GLY A 134 2.09 0.51 -9.33
N THR A 135 2.87 0.40 -8.26
CA THR A 135 3.98 -0.56 -8.21
C THR A 135 3.49 -1.97 -7.93
N ILE A 136 3.98 -2.93 -8.70
CA ILE A 136 3.67 -4.36 -8.56
C ILE A 136 4.93 -5.14 -8.18
N PHE A 137 4.87 -5.84 -7.05
CA PHE A 137 5.86 -6.83 -6.65
C PHE A 137 5.46 -8.17 -7.28
N ALA A 138 6.05 -8.47 -8.46
CA ALA A 138 5.77 -9.69 -9.21
C ALA A 138 6.50 -10.87 -8.54
N ASN A 139 5.86 -11.45 -7.53
CA ASN A 139 6.41 -12.45 -6.63
C ASN A 139 6.15 -13.90 -7.06
N TYR A 140 5.41 -14.15 -8.15
CA TYR A 140 5.00 -15.47 -8.58
C TYR A 140 5.28 -15.69 -10.07
N ASP A 141 6.02 -16.72 -10.41
CA ASP A 141 6.42 -17.08 -11.78
C ASP A 141 5.50 -18.11 -12.47
N GLY A 142 4.41 -18.49 -11.80
CA GLY A 142 3.50 -19.53 -12.23
C GLY A 142 3.70 -20.87 -11.49
N VAL A 143 4.82 -21.04 -10.78
CA VAL A 143 5.17 -22.24 -10.02
C VAL A 143 5.65 -21.88 -8.61
N THR A 144 6.59 -20.95 -8.52
CA THR A 144 7.30 -20.62 -7.27
C THR A 144 7.04 -19.15 -6.89
N LYS A 145 6.95 -18.91 -5.59
CA LYS A 145 6.93 -17.55 -5.03
C LYS A 145 8.34 -17.15 -4.60
N SER A 146 8.73 -15.94 -4.95
CA SER A 146 10.03 -15.37 -4.64
C SER A 146 9.89 -14.06 -3.88
N HIS A 147 10.91 -13.71 -3.12
CA HIS A 147 10.93 -12.54 -2.24
C HIS A 147 11.61 -11.34 -2.90
N THR A 148 11.10 -10.14 -2.63
CA THR A 148 11.74 -8.87 -2.99
C THR A 148 12.20 -8.15 -1.74
N THR A 149 13.45 -7.69 -1.72
CA THR A 149 13.98 -6.83 -0.66
C THR A 149 14.18 -5.42 -1.18
N VAL A 150 13.59 -4.45 -0.51
CA VAL A 150 13.81 -3.03 -0.75
C VAL A 150 14.46 -2.44 0.50
N GLY A 151 15.59 -1.79 0.35
CA GLY A 151 16.33 -1.16 1.44
C GLY A 151 15.63 0.05 2.03
N SER A 152 16.37 0.76 2.87
CA SER A 152 15.92 1.99 3.52
C SER A 152 16.14 3.21 2.65
N HIS A 153 15.31 4.26 2.83
CA HIS A 153 15.39 5.54 2.09
C HIS A 153 15.27 5.41 0.57
N VAL A 154 14.72 4.32 0.07
CA VAL A 154 14.49 4.08 -1.36
C VAL A 154 13.32 4.94 -1.86
N ARG A 155 13.44 5.47 -3.09
CA ARG A 155 12.38 6.23 -3.77
C ARG A 155 12.11 5.61 -5.13
N THR A 156 10.99 4.94 -5.29
CA THR A 156 10.66 4.34 -6.59
C THR A 156 9.74 5.26 -7.38
N GLY A 157 9.92 5.25 -8.70
CA GLY A 157 8.98 5.90 -9.63
C GLY A 157 7.63 5.20 -9.65
N SER A 158 6.62 5.86 -10.21
CA SER A 158 5.30 5.25 -10.40
C SER A 158 5.31 4.17 -11.48
N HIS A 159 4.37 3.22 -11.40
CA HIS A 159 4.19 2.12 -12.35
C HIS A 159 5.45 1.26 -12.54
N ASN A 160 6.13 0.97 -11.44
CA ASN A 160 7.24 0.03 -11.46
C ASN A 160 6.74 -1.42 -11.33
N THR A 161 7.48 -2.35 -11.94
CA THR A 161 7.32 -3.79 -11.70
C THR A 161 8.63 -4.35 -11.17
N PHE A 162 8.62 -4.90 -9.97
CA PHE A 162 9.76 -5.59 -9.36
C PHE A 162 9.60 -7.08 -9.57
N VAL A 163 10.43 -7.66 -10.43
CA VAL A 163 10.36 -9.10 -10.77
C VAL A 163 11.24 -9.87 -9.81
N ALA A 164 10.61 -10.48 -8.80
CA ALA A 164 11.32 -11.24 -7.78
C ALA A 164 11.96 -12.54 -8.34
N PRO A 165 13.08 -13.01 -7.75
CA PRO A 165 13.75 -12.42 -6.59
C PRO A 165 14.67 -11.26 -7.00
N ILE A 166 14.61 -10.13 -6.27
CA ILE A 166 15.54 -8.99 -6.45
C ILE A 166 15.78 -8.26 -5.13
N SER A 167 16.89 -7.51 -5.09
CA SER A 167 17.23 -6.59 -4.02
C SER A 167 17.42 -5.18 -4.57
N ILE A 168 16.82 -4.19 -3.90
CA ILE A 168 17.00 -2.77 -4.18
C ILE A 168 17.71 -2.17 -2.98
N GLY A 169 18.94 -1.70 -3.18
CA GLY A 169 19.82 -1.22 -2.11
C GLY A 169 19.35 0.10 -1.50
N ASP A 170 19.90 0.43 -0.32
CA ASP A 170 19.55 1.63 0.43
C ASP A 170 19.76 2.90 -0.41
N GLY A 171 18.85 3.85 -0.28
CA GLY A 171 18.90 5.13 -0.98
C GLY A 171 18.81 5.03 -2.49
N ALA A 172 18.49 3.86 -3.06
CA ALA A 172 18.33 3.72 -4.51
C ALA A 172 17.05 4.40 -5.00
N TYR A 173 17.06 4.75 -6.27
CA TYR A 173 15.92 5.33 -7.00
C TYR A 173 15.56 4.47 -8.20
N SER A 174 14.31 4.53 -8.64
CA SER A 174 13.92 4.01 -9.95
C SER A 174 13.13 5.04 -10.75
N GLY A 175 13.27 4.99 -12.07
CA GLY A 175 12.43 5.78 -12.98
C GLY A 175 10.99 5.27 -13.03
N ALA A 176 10.04 6.14 -13.39
CA ALA A 176 8.66 5.73 -13.63
C ALA A 176 8.58 4.76 -14.82
N GLY A 177 7.67 3.77 -14.73
CA GLY A 177 7.45 2.75 -15.76
C GLY A 177 8.55 1.69 -15.85
N ALA A 178 9.49 1.66 -14.91
CA ALA A 178 10.59 0.70 -14.96
C ALA A 178 10.16 -0.73 -14.57
N VAL A 179 10.66 -1.72 -15.32
CA VAL A 179 10.54 -3.15 -14.99
C VAL A 179 11.90 -3.65 -14.49
N ILE A 180 12.05 -3.74 -13.17
CA ILE A 180 13.31 -4.07 -12.50
C ILE A 180 13.43 -5.60 -12.37
N ARG A 181 14.44 -6.18 -13.03
CA ARG A 181 14.70 -7.63 -13.11
C ARG A 181 16.09 -8.03 -12.59
N LYS A 182 16.84 -7.08 -12.10
CA LYS A 182 18.19 -7.30 -11.55
C LYS A 182 18.33 -6.44 -10.31
N ASP A 183 19.19 -6.86 -9.41
CA ASP A 183 19.51 -6.10 -8.22
C ASP A 183 19.94 -4.68 -8.55
N VAL A 184 19.52 -3.74 -7.72
CA VAL A 184 19.84 -2.32 -7.83
C VAL A 184 20.81 -1.98 -6.70
N PRO A 185 22.04 -1.57 -6.99
CA PRO A 185 22.99 -1.17 -5.96
C PRO A 185 22.49 0.01 -5.12
N ALA A 186 22.98 0.13 -3.89
CA ALA A 186 22.71 1.27 -3.03
C ALA A 186 23.04 2.59 -3.73
N GLY A 187 22.16 3.59 -3.61
CA GLY A 187 22.30 4.91 -4.21
C GLY A 187 22.20 4.97 -5.74
N ALA A 188 21.92 3.84 -6.42
CA ALA A 188 21.81 3.82 -7.87
C ALA A 188 20.43 4.29 -8.36
N LEU A 189 20.38 4.81 -9.57
CA LEU A 189 19.12 5.05 -10.33
C LEU A 189 18.89 3.93 -11.34
N ALA A 190 17.86 3.14 -11.14
CA ALA A 190 17.46 2.08 -12.07
C ALA A 190 16.43 2.61 -13.09
N ILE A 191 16.77 2.55 -14.36
CA ILE A 191 15.90 2.91 -15.48
C ILE A 191 16.04 1.89 -16.61
N ASN A 192 14.93 1.55 -17.25
CA ASN A 192 14.95 0.64 -18.42
C ASN A 192 13.85 0.98 -19.44
N VAL A 193 13.36 2.22 -19.40
CA VAL A 193 12.37 2.72 -20.35
C VAL A 193 13.06 3.36 -21.55
N ALA A 194 12.56 3.09 -22.74
CA ALA A 194 13.06 3.74 -23.96
C ALA A 194 12.71 5.25 -23.93
N PRO A 195 13.55 6.11 -24.54
CA PRO A 195 13.21 7.51 -24.71
C PRO A 195 11.87 7.70 -25.43
N GLN A 196 11.08 8.65 -24.99
CA GLN A 196 9.83 9.01 -25.66
C GLN A 196 10.10 9.42 -27.11
N ARG A 197 9.25 8.93 -28.01
CA ARG A 197 9.22 9.37 -29.42
C ARG A 197 7.83 9.88 -29.75
N ASN A 198 7.73 11.10 -30.22
CA ASN A 198 6.50 11.63 -30.80
C ASN A 198 6.51 11.37 -32.31
N MET A 199 5.39 10.96 -32.83
CA MET A 199 5.19 10.74 -34.27
C MET A 199 4.20 11.82 -34.74
N ASP A 200 4.72 12.96 -35.15
CA ASP A 200 3.92 14.09 -35.59
C ASP A 200 3.05 13.70 -36.80
N GLY A 201 1.81 14.15 -36.80
CA GLY A 201 0.85 13.83 -37.87
C GLY A 201 0.33 12.40 -37.87
N TRP A 202 0.63 11.58 -36.81
CA TRP A 202 0.22 10.18 -36.78
C TRP A 202 -1.30 9.98 -36.90
N VAL A 203 -2.08 10.81 -36.21
CA VAL A 203 -3.55 10.74 -36.22
C VAL A 203 -4.09 11.06 -37.61
N GLN A 204 -3.59 12.09 -38.27
CA GLN A 204 -3.99 12.48 -39.62
C GLN A 204 -3.69 11.38 -40.63
N ALA A 205 -2.52 10.75 -40.54
CA ALA A 205 -2.10 9.69 -41.43
C ALA A 205 -2.86 8.37 -41.22
N ASN A 206 -3.13 8.01 -39.95
CA ASN A 206 -3.63 6.67 -39.63
C ASN A 206 -5.10 6.64 -39.20
N ARG A 207 -5.72 7.78 -38.92
CA ARG A 207 -7.11 7.92 -38.48
C ARG A 207 -7.81 9.10 -39.18
N PRO A 208 -7.70 9.25 -40.52
CA PRO A 208 -8.30 10.38 -41.22
C PRO A 208 -9.83 10.40 -41.05
N GLY A 209 -10.41 11.59 -41.04
CA GLY A 209 -11.85 11.78 -40.95
C GLY A 209 -12.44 11.64 -39.54
N THR A 210 -11.66 11.24 -38.53
CA THR A 210 -12.12 11.16 -37.12
C THR A 210 -12.18 12.54 -36.46
N ALA A 211 -12.96 12.66 -35.36
CA ALA A 211 -12.99 13.86 -34.55
C ALA A 211 -11.58 14.23 -34.01
N ALA A 212 -10.76 13.23 -33.68
CA ALA A 212 -9.39 13.47 -33.23
C ALA A 212 -8.50 14.09 -34.35
N ALA A 213 -8.66 13.65 -35.59
CA ALA A 213 -7.93 14.25 -36.73
C ALA A 213 -8.35 15.71 -36.94
N LYS A 214 -9.65 16.01 -36.90
CA LYS A 214 -10.17 17.38 -37.02
C LYS A 214 -9.66 18.28 -35.89
N ALA A 215 -9.72 17.83 -34.64
CA ALA A 215 -9.20 18.57 -33.50
C ALA A 215 -7.70 18.84 -33.62
N ALA A 216 -6.91 17.88 -34.11
CA ALA A 216 -5.48 18.05 -34.30
C ALA A 216 -5.13 19.03 -35.45
N ASP A 217 -6.00 19.16 -36.47
CA ASP A 217 -5.83 20.13 -37.55
C ASP A 217 -6.21 21.56 -37.10
N GLU A 218 -7.22 21.69 -36.22
CA GLU A 218 -7.65 22.98 -35.64
C GLU A 218 -6.67 23.53 -34.60
N ALA A 219 -5.83 22.66 -34.01
CA ALA A 219 -4.85 23.04 -33.00
C ALA A 219 -3.50 23.57 -33.57
N LYS A 220 -3.33 23.60 -34.86
CA LYS A 220 -2.16 24.18 -35.55
C LYS A 220 -2.32 25.69 -35.73
#